data_4242b0965732f42328af753df59a7439
#
_entry.id   4242b0965732f42328af753df59a7439
#
_cell.length_a   1.000
_cell.length_b   1.000
_cell.length_c   1.000
_cell.angle_alpha   90.00
_cell.angle_beta   90.00
_cell.angle_gamma   90.00
#
_symmetry.space_group_name_H-M   'P 1'
#
loop_
_entity.id
_entity.type
_entity.pdbx_description
1 polymer ?
#
loop_
_entity_poly.entity_id
_entity_poly.type
_entity_poly.pdbx_seq_one_letter_code
_entity_poly.pdbx_strand_id
1 'polypeptide(L)'
;VETVAALASWIRGHPNVSVTATVAVICVLVGFATGFWLLFRLAYVIAAAIPLSYFWTREMARGLEVEVHRTDQRVTQGQPIEGQIWVRSRSLVPKVWLEVEDPSSVPGHSSRRVLTLGVRGVASWSYRTRTRLRGVYTLGPVRVTARDPFGFFSVTRTFGDSTSILVYPNAPDLANFYVPPANLPGEGRIRRRTHNVTPNVAGLRPYQPGDSYNRIHWPATARTGDPMVKLFELDPASDIWVVLDLEGRHHVGEGEESTEEVAVSLAASICRYFIQQNRTVGLMTFGQDLRVDEPDRGQNHYTRMLETLAMARAVGDAPISNLLLEESRRFGRHTTVVVVSPSTDPQWPLTLISLSTRGVKVAAVLLEANTFGEAPSPLDAYGTLASGGVYTFTVKKADDIGRVLSAGVDTERESARMAAEPGGGKP
;
A
#
# COMPACT_ATOMS: atom_id res chain seq x y z
N VAL A 1 -17.76 -25.16 -47.11
CA VAL A 1 -18.45 -24.67 -45.89
C VAL A 1 -17.45 -23.92 -45.02
N GLU A 2 -16.21 -24.41 -44.84
CA GLU A 2 -15.16 -23.77 -44.02
C GLU A 2 -14.73 -22.40 -44.55
N THR A 3 -14.61 -22.22 -45.86
CA THR A 3 -14.25 -20.94 -46.50
C THR A 3 -15.29 -19.85 -46.30
N VAL A 4 -16.56 -20.20 -46.31
CA VAL A 4 -17.68 -19.27 -46.07
C VAL A 4 -17.75 -18.85 -44.60
N ALA A 5 -17.51 -19.78 -43.68
CA ALA A 5 -17.47 -19.48 -42.26
C ALA A 5 -16.26 -18.58 -41.90
N ALA A 6 -15.10 -18.82 -42.52
CA ALA A 6 -13.92 -17.98 -42.37
C ALA A 6 -14.16 -16.56 -42.96
N LEU A 7 -14.80 -16.43 -44.10
CA LEU A 7 -15.16 -15.14 -44.69
C LEU A 7 -16.15 -14.40 -43.79
N ALA A 8 -17.17 -15.09 -43.29
CA ALA A 8 -18.19 -14.48 -42.42
C ALA A 8 -17.60 -14.03 -41.06
N SER A 9 -16.62 -14.74 -40.52
CA SER A 9 -15.89 -14.33 -39.30
C SER A 9 -14.98 -13.11 -39.58
N TRP A 10 -14.32 -13.10 -40.71
CA TRP A 10 -13.48 -11.99 -41.14
C TRP A 10 -14.29 -10.70 -41.36
N ILE A 11 -15.45 -10.80 -42.06
CA ILE A 11 -16.40 -9.70 -42.31
C ILE A 11 -16.90 -9.12 -40.97
N ARG A 12 -17.22 -9.96 -39.99
CA ARG A 12 -17.65 -9.52 -38.64
C ARG A 12 -16.55 -8.80 -37.89
N GLY A 13 -15.30 -9.18 -38.12
CA GLY A 13 -14.11 -8.54 -37.49
C GLY A 13 -13.77 -7.16 -38.12
N HIS A 14 -14.26 -6.88 -39.33
CA HIS A 14 -13.94 -5.64 -40.09
C HIS A 14 -15.19 -4.95 -40.62
N PRO A 15 -16.07 -4.39 -39.78
CA PRO A 15 -17.35 -3.85 -40.18
C PRO A 15 -17.20 -2.71 -41.22
N ASN A 16 -16.18 -1.85 -41.06
CA ASN A 16 -15.95 -0.75 -42.00
C ASN A 16 -15.56 -1.25 -43.40
N VAL A 17 -14.77 -2.31 -43.50
CA VAL A 17 -14.41 -2.95 -44.77
C VAL A 17 -15.64 -3.55 -45.43
N SER A 18 -16.48 -4.25 -44.67
CA SER A 18 -17.70 -4.88 -45.23
C SER A 18 -18.70 -3.87 -45.75
N VAL A 19 -18.95 -2.79 -45.01
CA VAL A 19 -19.82 -1.70 -45.47
C VAL A 19 -19.28 -1.05 -46.75
N THR A 20 -17.98 -0.73 -46.76
CA THR A 20 -17.34 -0.10 -47.92
C THR A 20 -17.33 -1.01 -49.14
N ALA A 21 -17.08 -2.30 -48.98
CA ALA A 21 -17.17 -3.29 -50.05
C ALA A 21 -18.59 -3.42 -50.59
N THR A 22 -19.60 -3.40 -49.73
CA THR A 22 -21.01 -3.42 -50.12
C THR A 22 -21.35 -2.17 -50.93
N VAL A 23 -20.90 -0.99 -50.53
CA VAL A 23 -21.07 0.26 -51.30
C VAL A 23 -20.43 0.14 -52.67
N ALA A 24 -19.20 -0.43 -52.75
CA ALA A 24 -18.56 -0.63 -54.08
C ALA A 24 -19.36 -1.55 -54.96
N VAL A 25 -19.93 -2.64 -54.43
CA VAL A 25 -20.81 -3.55 -55.21
C VAL A 25 -22.07 -2.83 -55.68
N ILE A 26 -22.71 -2.04 -54.83
CA ILE A 26 -23.90 -1.25 -55.20
C ILE A 26 -23.55 -0.26 -56.29
N CYS A 27 -22.42 0.45 -56.20
CA CYS A 27 -21.94 1.35 -57.22
C CYS A 27 -21.78 0.66 -58.58
N VAL A 28 -21.22 -0.56 -58.60
CA VAL A 28 -21.08 -1.36 -59.82
C VAL A 28 -22.46 -1.73 -60.40
N LEU A 29 -23.38 -2.25 -59.57
CA LEU A 29 -24.71 -2.68 -60.01
C LEU A 29 -25.54 -1.52 -60.55
N VAL A 30 -25.54 -0.38 -59.86
CA VAL A 30 -26.25 0.83 -60.31
C VAL A 30 -25.58 1.41 -61.57
N GLY A 31 -24.23 1.36 -61.64
CA GLY A 31 -23.49 1.79 -62.82
C GLY A 31 -23.85 0.97 -64.05
N PHE A 32 -24.06 -0.33 -63.95
CA PHE A 32 -24.57 -1.18 -65.05
C PHE A 32 -26.00 -0.87 -65.41
N ALA A 33 -26.83 -0.62 -64.38
CA ALA A 33 -28.26 -0.32 -64.66
C ALA A 33 -28.50 1.07 -65.31
N THR A 34 -27.70 2.07 -64.96
CA THR A 34 -27.88 3.46 -65.40
C THR A 34 -26.92 3.87 -66.50
N GLY A 35 -25.85 3.11 -66.78
CA GLY A 35 -24.79 3.49 -67.70
C GLY A 35 -23.89 4.64 -67.21
N PHE A 36 -24.03 5.04 -65.95
CA PHE A 36 -23.29 6.18 -65.36
C PHE A 36 -21.86 5.81 -65.03
N TRP A 37 -20.93 6.18 -65.88
CA TRP A 37 -19.52 5.77 -65.85
C TRP A 37 -18.74 6.20 -64.55
N LEU A 38 -19.17 7.27 -63.89
CA LEU A 38 -18.55 7.77 -62.65
C LEU A 38 -18.66 6.76 -61.52
N LEU A 39 -19.73 5.96 -61.45
CA LEU A 39 -19.93 4.93 -60.43
C LEU A 39 -18.89 3.81 -60.56
N PHE A 40 -18.48 3.46 -61.75
CA PHE A 40 -17.40 2.49 -61.94
C PHE A 40 -16.06 3.04 -61.45
N ARG A 41 -15.77 4.33 -61.69
CA ARG A 41 -14.54 4.94 -61.14
C ARG A 41 -14.52 4.95 -59.62
N LEU A 42 -15.67 5.29 -59.02
CA LEU A 42 -15.80 5.25 -57.54
C LEU A 42 -15.58 3.83 -57.02
N ALA A 43 -16.17 2.84 -57.65
CA ALA A 43 -15.97 1.43 -57.27
C ALA A 43 -14.50 0.99 -57.38
N TYR A 44 -13.77 1.41 -58.44
CA TYR A 44 -12.34 1.12 -58.58
C TYR A 44 -11.49 1.81 -57.53
N VAL A 45 -11.80 3.06 -57.15
CA VAL A 45 -11.10 3.76 -56.07
C VAL A 45 -11.29 3.03 -54.75
N ILE A 46 -12.52 2.61 -54.43
CA ILE A 46 -12.82 1.85 -53.24
C ILE A 46 -12.10 0.49 -53.25
N ALA A 47 -12.16 -0.23 -54.39
CA ALA A 47 -11.50 -1.53 -54.55
C ALA A 47 -9.97 -1.43 -54.41
N ALA A 48 -9.37 -0.31 -54.80
CA ALA A 48 -7.93 -0.07 -54.61
C ALA A 48 -7.59 0.40 -53.20
N ALA A 49 -8.47 1.16 -52.53
CA ALA A 49 -8.25 1.69 -51.21
C ALA A 49 -8.11 0.58 -50.12
N ILE A 50 -8.91 -0.48 -50.22
CA ILE A 50 -8.90 -1.57 -49.23
C ILE A 50 -7.52 -2.28 -49.19
N PRO A 51 -6.95 -2.83 -50.25
CA PRO A 51 -5.65 -3.47 -50.20
C PRO A 51 -4.53 -2.47 -49.88
N LEU A 52 -4.62 -1.21 -50.35
CA LEU A 52 -3.65 -0.18 -50.00
C LEU A 52 -3.62 0.10 -48.49
N SER A 53 -4.78 0.20 -47.85
CA SER A 53 -4.91 0.36 -46.42
C SER A 53 -4.32 -0.83 -45.64
N TYR A 54 -4.53 -2.06 -46.15
CA TYR A 54 -3.96 -3.25 -45.53
C TYR A 54 -2.42 -3.21 -45.58
N PHE A 55 -1.82 -2.93 -46.72
CA PHE A 55 -0.38 -2.81 -46.88
C PHE A 55 0.19 -1.65 -46.04
N TRP A 56 -0.53 -0.52 -46.03
CA TRP A 56 -0.17 0.64 -45.19
C TRP A 56 -0.07 0.28 -43.74
N THR A 57 -1.12 -0.30 -43.13
CA THR A 57 -1.19 -0.65 -41.73
C THR A 57 -0.07 -1.65 -41.36
N ARG A 58 0.14 -2.65 -42.24
CA ARG A 58 1.19 -3.64 -42.06
C ARG A 58 2.59 -3.03 -42.07
N GLU A 59 2.84 -2.09 -42.96
CA GLU A 59 4.11 -1.38 -43.04
C GLU A 59 4.30 -0.42 -41.86
N MET A 60 3.24 0.27 -41.44
CA MET A 60 3.32 1.14 -40.26
C MET A 60 3.73 0.38 -38.97
N ALA A 61 3.30 -0.86 -38.83
CA ALA A 61 3.62 -1.69 -37.68
C ALA A 61 5.00 -2.39 -37.77
N ARG A 62 5.70 -2.33 -38.93
CA ARG A 62 6.99 -3.01 -39.13
C ARG A 62 8.18 -2.15 -38.69
N GLY A 63 9.27 -2.83 -38.25
CA GLY A 63 10.55 -2.20 -37.93
C GLY A 63 10.49 -1.20 -36.78
N LEU A 64 9.58 -1.41 -35.84
CA LEU A 64 9.48 -0.65 -34.60
C LEU A 64 10.26 -1.35 -33.50
N GLU A 65 10.99 -0.58 -32.71
CA GLU A 65 11.62 -0.96 -31.44
C GLU A 65 11.09 -0.07 -30.36
N VAL A 66 10.73 -0.68 -29.25
CA VAL A 66 10.21 0.04 -28.07
C VAL A 66 11.00 -0.40 -26.85
N GLU A 67 11.58 0.57 -26.17
CA GLU A 67 12.25 0.41 -24.89
C GLU A 67 11.49 1.19 -23.85
N VAL A 68 11.34 0.61 -22.66
CA VAL A 68 10.66 1.23 -21.53
C VAL A 68 11.55 1.16 -20.31
N HIS A 69 11.85 2.31 -19.75
CA HIS A 69 12.50 2.43 -18.45
C HIS A 69 11.44 2.83 -17.45
N ARG A 70 11.13 1.94 -16.51
CA ARG A 70 10.20 2.20 -15.41
C ARG A 70 10.99 2.39 -14.13
N THR A 71 10.54 3.34 -13.31
CA THR A 71 11.10 3.56 -11.98
C THR A 71 10.81 2.35 -11.08
N ASP A 72 11.36 2.36 -9.88
CA ASP A 72 11.40 1.27 -8.93
C ASP A 72 10.13 0.41 -8.85
N GLN A 73 10.33 -0.89 -8.63
CA GLN A 73 9.24 -1.86 -8.44
C GLN A 73 8.49 -1.68 -7.10
N ARG A 74 8.96 -0.76 -6.25
CA ARG A 74 8.43 -0.49 -4.91
C ARG A 74 8.25 1.01 -4.70
N VAL A 75 7.03 1.44 -4.47
CA VAL A 75 6.65 2.84 -4.34
C VAL A 75 5.73 3.00 -3.13
N THR A 76 5.79 4.10 -2.42
CA THR A 76 4.86 4.41 -1.33
C THR A 76 3.62 5.13 -1.87
N GLN A 77 2.46 4.87 -1.30
CA GLN A 77 1.21 5.56 -1.60
C GLN A 77 1.40 7.08 -1.55
N GLY A 78 0.87 7.77 -2.55
CA GLY A 78 1.05 9.21 -2.73
C GLY A 78 2.27 9.60 -3.58
N GLN A 79 3.27 8.74 -3.71
CA GLN A 79 4.40 8.96 -4.60
C GLN A 79 4.04 8.60 -6.05
N PRO A 80 4.63 9.29 -7.05
CA PRO A 80 4.38 8.97 -8.44
C PRO A 80 5.18 7.77 -8.91
N ILE A 81 4.55 6.96 -9.76
CA ILE A 81 5.25 6.04 -10.65
C ILE A 81 5.63 6.82 -11.89
N GLU A 82 6.90 6.78 -12.25
CA GLU A 82 7.44 7.43 -13.43
C GLU A 82 7.92 6.37 -14.42
N GLY A 83 7.69 6.64 -15.70
CA GLY A 83 8.21 5.79 -16.76
C GLY A 83 8.59 6.62 -17.97
N GLN A 84 9.59 6.16 -18.68
CA GLN A 84 10.04 6.75 -19.93
C GLN A 84 9.95 5.71 -21.02
N ILE A 85 9.25 6.07 -22.10
CA ILE A 85 9.05 5.22 -23.27
C ILE A 85 9.86 5.80 -24.44
N TRP A 86 10.61 4.94 -25.08
CA TRP A 86 11.38 5.23 -26.26
C TRP A 86 10.85 4.40 -27.41
N VAL A 87 10.50 5.05 -28.52
CA VAL A 87 10.02 4.38 -29.72
C VAL A 87 10.95 4.76 -30.87
N ARG A 88 11.56 3.76 -31.50
CA ARG A 88 12.47 3.93 -32.63
C ARG A 88 11.91 3.19 -33.85
N SER A 89 11.97 3.83 -35.01
CA SER A 89 11.70 3.20 -36.30
C SER A 89 13.02 2.87 -37.00
N ARG A 90 13.19 1.63 -37.45
CA ARG A 90 14.28 1.21 -38.35
C ARG A 90 13.89 1.28 -39.83
N SER A 91 12.62 1.60 -40.12
CA SER A 91 12.07 1.65 -41.46
C SER A 91 12.52 2.91 -42.21
N LEU A 92 12.62 2.79 -43.51
CA LEU A 92 12.79 3.92 -44.44
C LEU A 92 11.45 4.63 -44.74
N VAL A 93 10.34 4.02 -44.35
CA VAL A 93 9.01 4.61 -44.51
C VAL A 93 8.66 5.35 -43.21
N PRO A 94 8.27 6.64 -43.32
CA PRO A 94 7.80 7.37 -42.14
C PRO A 94 6.59 6.67 -41.51
N LYS A 95 6.53 6.65 -40.20
CA LYS A 95 5.44 6.03 -39.44
C LYS A 95 4.46 7.11 -39.01
N VAL A 96 3.22 7.01 -39.42
CA VAL A 96 2.19 8.01 -39.17
C VAL A 96 1.09 7.39 -38.31
N TRP A 97 0.60 8.15 -37.30
CA TRP A 97 -0.50 7.75 -36.43
C TRP A 97 -0.25 6.44 -35.65
N LEU A 98 0.94 6.31 -35.08
CA LEU A 98 1.21 5.24 -34.14
C LEU A 98 0.60 5.61 -32.78
N GLU A 99 -0.31 4.81 -32.30
CA GLU A 99 -0.86 4.91 -30.96
C GLU A 99 -0.03 4.00 -30.05
N VAL A 100 0.63 4.58 -29.06
CA VAL A 100 1.45 3.87 -28.09
C VAL A 100 0.83 4.00 -26.71
N GLU A 101 0.69 2.88 -26.03
CA GLU A 101 0.10 2.79 -24.70
C GLU A 101 0.89 1.81 -23.86
N ASP A 102 1.24 2.20 -22.64
CA ASP A 102 1.75 1.31 -21.59
C ASP A 102 0.59 1.02 -20.63
N PRO A 103 -0.18 -0.06 -20.83
CA PRO A 103 -1.35 -0.34 -20.02
C PRO A 103 -0.93 -0.62 -18.57
N SER A 104 -1.76 -0.21 -17.63
CA SER A 104 -1.54 -0.44 -16.21
C SER A 104 -2.84 -0.72 -15.48
N SER A 105 -2.76 -1.51 -14.42
CA SER A 105 -3.85 -1.68 -13.46
C SER A 105 -3.91 -0.58 -12.39
N VAL A 106 -2.96 0.38 -12.39
CA VAL A 106 -2.95 1.51 -11.46
C VAL A 106 -4.12 2.45 -11.76
N PRO A 107 -5.00 2.75 -10.79
CA PRO A 107 -6.11 3.67 -11.00
C PRO A 107 -5.65 5.05 -11.48
N GLY A 108 -6.29 5.54 -12.54
CA GLY A 108 -5.97 6.86 -13.12
C GLY A 108 -4.69 6.90 -13.98
N HIS A 109 -4.08 5.74 -14.26
CA HIS A 109 -2.95 5.69 -15.19
C HIS A 109 -3.39 6.03 -16.61
N SER A 110 -2.63 6.90 -17.28
CA SER A 110 -2.80 7.24 -18.68
C SER A 110 -1.44 7.50 -19.31
N SER A 111 -1.03 6.62 -20.17
CA SER A 111 0.23 6.71 -20.92
C SER A 111 0.02 6.78 -22.43
N ARG A 112 -1.25 6.71 -22.88
CA ARG A 112 -1.62 6.69 -24.30
C ARG A 112 -1.15 7.96 -24.99
N ARG A 113 -0.40 7.77 -26.09
CA ARG A 113 0.08 8.86 -26.93
C ARG A 113 0.05 8.46 -28.40
N VAL A 114 -0.40 9.39 -29.23
CA VAL A 114 -0.31 9.26 -30.70
C VAL A 114 0.92 10.02 -31.17
N LEU A 115 1.73 9.37 -32.01
CA LEU A 115 2.97 9.94 -32.50
C LEU A 115 3.20 9.62 -33.99
N THR A 116 4.03 10.44 -34.60
CA THR A 116 4.51 10.27 -35.96
C THR A 116 6.03 10.24 -35.92
N LEU A 117 6.64 9.24 -36.57
CA LEU A 117 8.10 9.11 -36.67
C LEU A 117 8.53 9.34 -38.11
N GLY A 118 9.53 10.16 -38.30
CA GLY A 118 10.22 10.30 -39.59
C GLY A 118 10.97 9.03 -39.99
N VAL A 119 11.63 9.10 -41.12
CA VAL A 119 12.53 8.03 -41.59
C VAL A 119 13.60 7.77 -40.52
N ARG A 120 13.71 6.53 -40.03
CA ARG A 120 14.60 6.13 -38.92
C ARG A 120 14.46 7.02 -37.68
N GLY A 121 13.26 7.61 -37.50
CA GLY A 121 12.97 8.54 -36.43
C GLY A 121 12.92 7.87 -35.07
N VAL A 122 13.14 8.70 -34.03
CA VAL A 122 13.04 8.32 -32.62
C VAL A 122 12.11 9.32 -31.92
N ALA A 123 11.25 8.82 -31.07
CA ALA A 123 10.48 9.65 -30.14
C ALA A 123 10.61 9.10 -28.73
N SER A 124 10.66 9.97 -27.76
CA SER A 124 10.65 9.59 -26.34
C SER A 124 9.78 10.56 -25.56
N TRP A 125 9.15 10.03 -24.52
CA TRP A 125 8.41 10.83 -23.55
C TRP A 125 8.37 10.12 -22.21
N SER A 126 8.14 10.89 -21.16
CA SER A 126 7.90 10.38 -19.82
C SER A 126 6.42 10.49 -19.47
N TYR A 127 5.96 9.60 -18.62
CA TYR A 127 4.67 9.70 -17.95
C TYR A 127 4.87 9.65 -16.44
N ARG A 128 3.91 10.24 -15.73
CA ARG A 128 3.92 10.29 -14.28
C ARG A 128 2.51 9.99 -13.77
N THR A 129 2.37 8.93 -12.96
CA THR A 129 1.09 8.50 -12.42
C THR A 129 1.17 8.47 -10.90
N ARG A 130 0.32 9.23 -10.23
CA ARG A 130 0.27 9.24 -8.77
C ARG A 130 -0.40 7.95 -8.27
N THR A 131 0.25 7.28 -7.32
CA THR A 131 -0.32 6.11 -6.66
C THR A 131 -1.28 6.54 -5.56
N ARG A 132 -2.56 6.28 -5.76
CA ARG A 132 -3.61 6.68 -4.80
C ARG A 132 -3.87 5.61 -3.76
N LEU A 133 -3.84 4.36 -4.15
CA LEU A 133 -4.14 3.22 -3.30
C LEU A 133 -2.93 2.29 -3.22
N ARG A 134 -2.76 1.66 -2.08
CA ARG A 134 -1.77 0.60 -1.89
C ARG A 134 -2.18 -0.68 -2.64
N GLY A 135 -1.25 -1.56 -2.89
CA GLY A 135 -1.51 -2.86 -3.51
C GLY A 135 -0.48 -3.27 -4.53
N VAL A 136 -0.75 -4.38 -5.19
CA VAL A 136 0.07 -4.89 -6.29
C VAL A 136 -0.57 -4.49 -7.60
N TYR A 137 0.20 -3.81 -8.43
CA TYR A 137 -0.23 -3.34 -9.74
C TYR A 137 0.68 -3.87 -10.82
N THR A 138 0.15 -3.98 -12.05
CA THR A 138 0.91 -4.40 -13.22
C THR A 138 1.01 -3.26 -14.22
N LEU A 139 2.18 -3.09 -14.83
CA LEU A 139 2.41 -2.21 -15.96
C LEU A 139 2.90 -3.01 -17.16
N GLY A 140 2.41 -2.65 -18.36
CA GLY A 140 2.81 -3.29 -19.59
C GLY A 140 2.14 -4.62 -19.89
N PRO A 141 2.57 -5.31 -20.93
CA PRO A 141 3.55 -4.87 -21.95
C PRO A 141 3.04 -3.68 -22.76
N VAL A 142 3.98 -2.89 -23.31
CA VAL A 142 3.62 -1.72 -24.12
C VAL A 142 2.97 -2.17 -25.41
N ARG A 143 1.85 -1.55 -25.73
CA ARG A 143 1.09 -1.77 -26.96
C ARG A 143 1.33 -0.64 -27.94
N VAL A 144 1.70 -1.01 -29.18
CA VAL A 144 1.77 -0.08 -30.29
C VAL A 144 0.74 -0.48 -31.32
N THR A 145 -0.21 0.39 -31.55
CA THR A 145 -1.29 0.18 -32.53
C THR A 145 -1.09 1.12 -33.72
N ALA A 146 -0.92 0.55 -34.89
CA ALA A 146 -0.94 1.25 -36.15
C ALA A 146 -2.31 1.11 -36.78
N ARG A 147 -2.86 2.21 -37.28
CA ARG A 147 -4.16 2.24 -38.00
C ARG A 147 -4.00 2.88 -39.35
N ASP A 148 -4.83 2.50 -40.28
CA ASP A 148 -4.94 3.20 -41.56
C ASP A 148 -5.85 4.46 -41.45
N PRO A 149 -5.72 5.43 -42.37
CA PRO A 149 -6.52 6.67 -42.35
C PRO A 149 -8.03 6.47 -42.46
N PHE A 150 -8.47 5.34 -43.04
CA PHE A 150 -9.86 5.04 -43.28
C PHE A 150 -10.51 4.20 -42.16
N GLY A 151 -9.71 3.68 -41.23
CA GLY A 151 -10.20 2.83 -40.16
C GLY A 151 -10.64 1.43 -40.61
N PHE A 152 -10.10 0.92 -41.71
CA PHE A 152 -10.37 -0.42 -42.21
C PHE A 152 -9.60 -1.48 -41.44
N PHE A 153 -8.35 -1.18 -41.12
CA PHE A 153 -7.43 -2.12 -40.49
C PHE A 153 -6.68 -1.50 -39.31
N SER A 154 -6.41 -2.32 -38.32
CA SER A 154 -5.51 -1.97 -37.24
C SER A 154 -4.61 -3.16 -36.94
N VAL A 155 -3.34 -2.89 -36.64
CA VAL A 155 -2.36 -3.88 -36.21
C VAL A 155 -1.78 -3.43 -34.88
N THR A 156 -1.94 -4.25 -33.86
CA THR A 156 -1.36 -4.02 -32.53
C THR A 156 -0.16 -4.96 -32.35
N ARG A 157 0.94 -4.42 -31.86
CA ARG A 157 2.12 -5.15 -31.44
C ARG A 157 2.42 -4.85 -30.00
N THR A 158 2.86 -5.86 -29.26
CA THR A 158 3.28 -5.73 -27.87
C THR A 158 4.81 -5.80 -27.78
N PHE A 159 5.38 -4.98 -26.89
CA PHE A 159 6.82 -4.88 -26.68
C PHE A 159 7.14 -4.90 -25.19
N GLY A 160 8.23 -5.61 -24.85
CA GLY A 160 8.68 -5.80 -23.48
C GLY A 160 7.76 -6.73 -22.68
N ASP A 161 8.05 -6.82 -21.38
CA ASP A 161 7.32 -7.66 -20.45
C ASP A 161 6.46 -6.82 -19.51
N SER A 162 5.48 -7.48 -18.87
CA SER A 162 4.75 -6.87 -17.77
C SER A 162 5.63 -6.79 -16.52
N THR A 163 5.58 -5.66 -15.83
CA THR A 163 6.30 -5.44 -14.58
C THR A 163 5.29 -5.31 -13.46
N SER A 164 5.50 -6.04 -12.36
CA SER A 164 4.71 -5.89 -11.15
C SER A 164 5.30 -4.79 -10.27
N ILE A 165 4.44 -3.89 -9.79
CA ILE A 165 4.81 -2.82 -8.87
C ILE A 165 4.03 -3.00 -7.58
N LEU A 166 4.73 -2.94 -6.45
CA LEU A 166 4.15 -2.98 -5.12
C LEU A 166 4.07 -1.55 -4.56
N VAL A 167 2.85 -1.11 -4.25
CA VAL A 167 2.60 0.18 -3.61
C VAL A 167 2.38 -0.05 -2.12
N TYR A 168 3.33 0.42 -1.32
CA TYR A 168 3.27 0.39 0.13
C TYR A 168 2.24 1.39 0.67
N PRO A 169 1.62 1.11 1.82
CA PRO A 169 0.78 2.09 2.50
C PRO A 169 1.58 3.33 2.90
N ASN A 170 0.90 4.46 2.96
CA ASN A 170 1.46 5.66 3.57
C ASN A 170 1.61 5.43 5.09
N ALA A 171 2.78 5.75 5.62
CA ALA A 171 3.08 5.62 7.04
C ALA A 171 3.65 6.94 7.56
N PRO A 172 2.82 7.91 7.95
CA PRO A 172 3.30 9.16 8.51
C PRO A 172 4.11 8.94 9.80
N ASP A 173 5.08 9.82 10.02
CA ASP A 173 5.91 9.79 11.23
C ASP A 173 5.09 10.19 12.45
N LEU A 174 5.26 9.43 13.53
CA LEU A 174 4.68 9.73 14.84
C LEU A 174 5.74 10.41 15.70
N ALA A 175 5.47 11.63 16.17
CA ALA A 175 6.40 12.35 17.02
C ALA A 175 6.53 11.71 18.41
N ASN A 176 5.41 11.33 19.01
CA ASN A 176 5.33 10.70 20.31
C ASN A 176 4.12 9.76 20.36
N PHE A 177 4.37 8.46 20.28
CA PHE A 177 3.31 7.48 20.52
C PHE A 177 3.60 6.76 21.83
N TYR A 178 2.74 6.96 22.82
CA TYR A 178 2.95 6.43 24.18
C TYR A 178 1.83 5.45 24.53
N VAL A 179 2.23 4.25 24.91
CA VAL A 179 1.33 3.27 25.52
C VAL A 179 1.64 3.21 27.02
N PRO A 180 0.76 3.69 27.89
CA PRO A 180 0.99 3.67 29.33
C PRO A 180 1.26 2.26 29.83
N PRO A 181 2.12 2.08 30.84
CA PRO A 181 2.27 0.79 31.49
C PRO A 181 0.91 0.41 32.13
N ALA A 182 0.52 -0.86 32.01
CA ALA A 182 -0.68 -1.34 32.68
C ALA A 182 -0.57 -1.07 34.19
N ASN A 183 -1.54 -0.33 34.75
CA ASN A 183 -1.62 -0.06 36.18
C ASN A 183 -2.12 -1.34 36.90
N LEU A 184 -1.22 -2.25 37.21
CA LEU A 184 -1.51 -3.35 38.13
C LEU A 184 -1.39 -2.81 39.55
N PRO A 185 -2.47 -2.82 40.37
CA PRO A 185 -2.40 -2.46 41.78
C PRO A 185 -1.41 -3.44 42.49
N GLY A 186 -0.27 -2.92 42.93
CA GLY A 186 0.66 -3.68 43.78
C GLY A 186 2.02 -4.04 43.20
N GLU A 187 2.31 -3.78 41.93
CA GLU A 187 3.66 -3.99 41.39
C GLU A 187 4.53 -2.72 41.52
N GLY A 188 5.17 -2.59 42.69
CA GLY A 188 6.34 -1.74 42.81
C GLY A 188 7.41 -2.15 41.79
N ARG A 189 8.17 -1.18 41.28
CA ARG A 189 9.27 -1.33 40.31
C ARG A 189 10.19 -2.50 40.71
N ILE A 190 9.92 -3.71 40.21
CA ILE A 190 10.84 -4.83 40.32
C ILE A 190 11.83 -4.72 39.16
N ARG A 191 12.97 -4.08 39.41
CA ARG A 191 14.13 -4.14 38.52
C ARG A 191 14.73 -5.54 38.56
N ARG A 192 14.38 -6.38 37.59
CA ARG A 192 15.13 -7.66 37.40
C ARG A 192 16.44 -7.38 36.65
N ARG A 193 17.54 -7.85 37.25
CA ARG A 193 18.90 -7.81 36.69
C ARG A 193 19.11 -9.05 35.83
N THR A 194 19.39 -8.89 34.53
CA THR A 194 19.80 -9.99 33.64
C THR A 194 21.04 -9.60 32.82
N HIS A 195 21.73 -10.61 32.29
CA HIS A 195 23.07 -10.47 31.68
C HIS A 195 23.10 -10.11 30.19
N ASN A 196 21.97 -9.79 29.56
CA ASN A 196 21.92 -9.41 28.13
C ASN A 196 22.10 -7.90 27.94
N VAL A 197 23.01 -7.54 27.05
CA VAL A 197 23.61 -6.21 26.90
C VAL A 197 22.68 -5.29 26.15
N THR A 198 22.15 -4.26 26.81
CA THR A 198 21.66 -3.03 26.16
C THR A 198 22.72 -1.94 26.25
N PRO A 199 22.75 -0.95 25.32
CA PRO A 199 23.74 0.13 25.38
C PRO A 199 23.54 1.09 26.55
N ASN A 200 22.43 1.01 27.28
CA ASN A 200 22.15 1.88 28.43
C ASN A 200 22.74 1.35 29.72
N VAL A 201 23.60 2.13 30.33
CA VAL A 201 24.22 1.81 31.61
C VAL A 201 23.31 2.22 32.75
N ALA A 202 22.71 1.25 33.43
CA ALA A 202 21.83 1.46 34.60
C ALA A 202 22.57 1.91 35.86
N GLY A 203 23.85 1.63 35.93
CA GLY A 203 24.67 1.93 37.09
C GLY A 203 26.05 1.29 37.04
N LEU A 204 26.84 1.51 38.10
CA LEU A 204 28.15 0.93 38.27
C LEU A 204 28.14 0.10 39.56
N ARG A 205 28.83 -1.06 39.57
CA ARG A 205 29.11 -1.84 40.78
C ARG A 205 30.58 -2.26 40.82
N PRO A 206 31.10 -2.59 42.00
CA PRO A 206 32.42 -3.19 42.09
C PRO A 206 32.50 -4.51 41.29
N TYR A 207 33.65 -4.76 40.71
CA TYR A 207 33.98 -5.99 40.01
C TYR A 207 33.89 -7.20 40.94
N GLN A 208 33.32 -8.29 40.41
CA GLN A 208 33.32 -9.60 41.08
C GLN A 208 34.01 -10.64 40.19
N PRO A 209 34.74 -11.62 40.77
CA PRO A 209 35.30 -12.71 39.98
C PRO A 209 34.28 -13.39 39.12
N GLY A 210 34.53 -13.47 37.80
CA GLY A 210 33.60 -13.97 36.79
C GLY A 210 32.96 -12.90 35.90
N ASP A 211 33.13 -11.62 36.22
CA ASP A 211 32.69 -10.54 35.34
C ASP A 211 33.60 -10.39 34.11
N SER A 212 33.00 -10.09 32.97
CA SER A 212 33.74 -9.86 31.71
C SER A 212 34.51 -8.54 31.76
N TYR A 213 35.82 -8.60 31.48
CA TYR A 213 36.69 -7.42 31.41
C TYR A 213 36.22 -6.33 30.45
N ASN A 214 35.50 -6.68 29.37
CA ASN A 214 34.94 -5.74 28.42
C ASN A 214 33.86 -4.83 29.01
N ARG A 215 33.37 -5.16 30.22
CA ARG A 215 32.34 -4.37 30.92
C ARG A 215 32.90 -3.41 31.95
N ILE A 216 34.22 -3.36 32.13
CA ILE A 216 34.86 -2.42 33.07
C ILE A 216 34.65 -0.99 32.59
N HIS A 217 34.20 -0.13 33.53
CA HIS A 217 34.07 1.29 33.30
C HIS A 217 35.34 2.03 33.75
N TRP A 218 36.31 2.11 32.87
CA TRP A 218 37.65 2.64 33.19
C TRP A 218 37.64 4.04 33.82
N PRO A 219 36.79 5.01 33.37
CA PRO A 219 36.75 6.32 34.04
C PRO A 219 36.28 6.28 35.51
N ALA A 220 35.37 5.37 35.86
CA ALA A 220 34.92 5.21 37.23
C ALA A 220 35.96 4.46 38.06
N THR A 221 36.56 3.42 37.50
CA THR A 221 37.69 2.67 38.12
C THR A 221 38.83 3.60 38.49
N ALA A 222 39.19 4.54 37.59
CA ALA A 222 40.24 5.53 37.85
C ALA A 222 39.89 6.50 39.01
N ARG A 223 38.61 6.74 39.27
CA ARG A 223 38.18 7.64 40.37
C ARG A 223 38.04 6.93 41.71
N THR A 224 37.62 5.68 41.70
CA THR A 224 37.36 4.91 42.93
C THR A 224 38.56 4.11 43.41
N GLY A 225 39.54 3.85 42.52
CA GLY A 225 40.67 2.99 42.78
C GLY A 225 40.37 1.49 42.63
N ASP A 226 39.10 1.09 42.67
CA ASP A 226 38.65 -0.29 42.54
C ASP A 226 37.99 -0.52 41.16
N PRO A 227 38.17 -1.70 40.53
CA PRO A 227 37.55 -2.01 39.24
C PRO A 227 36.01 -1.94 39.33
N MET A 228 35.43 -1.06 38.52
CA MET A 228 33.99 -0.85 38.45
C MET A 228 33.43 -1.41 37.13
N VAL A 229 32.35 -2.21 37.22
CA VAL A 229 31.69 -2.83 36.07
C VAL A 229 30.40 -2.13 35.78
N LYS A 230 30.16 -1.91 34.49
CA LYS A 230 28.89 -1.37 33.99
C LYS A 230 27.76 -2.36 34.21
N LEU A 231 26.74 -1.92 34.94
CA LEU A 231 25.46 -2.60 35.00
C LEU A 231 24.61 -2.06 33.88
N PHE A 232 24.27 -2.92 32.94
CA PHE A 232 23.34 -2.55 31.88
C PHE A 232 21.92 -2.72 32.39
N GLU A 233 21.05 -1.76 32.04
CA GLU A 233 19.63 -1.89 32.29
C GLU A 233 19.07 -2.94 31.34
N LEU A 234 18.38 -3.91 31.88
CA LEU A 234 17.42 -4.63 31.08
C LEU A 234 16.22 -3.72 30.93
N ASP A 235 16.05 -3.20 29.75
CA ASP A 235 14.73 -3.03 29.25
C ASP A 235 14.24 -4.46 28.90
N PRO A 236 13.28 -5.04 29.65
CA PRO A 236 12.70 -6.30 29.23
C PRO A 236 12.20 -6.00 27.82
N ALA A 237 12.80 -6.66 26.83
CA ALA A 237 12.39 -6.50 25.44
C ALA A 237 10.93 -6.91 25.35
N SER A 238 10.04 -5.98 25.64
CA SER A 238 8.61 -6.25 25.52
C SER A 238 8.31 -6.26 24.04
N ASP A 239 7.92 -7.41 23.55
CA ASP A 239 7.43 -7.55 22.19
C ASP A 239 6.19 -6.67 22.02
N ILE A 240 6.14 -5.97 20.92
CA ILE A 240 5.01 -5.10 20.57
C ILE A 240 4.27 -5.78 19.44
N TRP A 241 3.01 -6.08 19.67
CA TRP A 241 2.13 -6.63 18.67
C TRP A 241 1.15 -5.56 18.18
N VAL A 242 1.16 -5.31 16.90
CA VAL A 242 0.15 -4.49 16.22
C VAL A 242 -0.86 -5.43 15.61
N VAL A 243 -2.11 -5.35 16.05
CA VAL A 243 -3.22 -6.18 15.57
C VAL A 243 -4.15 -5.30 14.75
N LEU A 244 -4.29 -5.62 13.47
CA LEU A 244 -5.11 -4.89 12.54
C LEU A 244 -6.38 -5.67 12.22
N ASP A 245 -7.51 -5.07 12.53
CA ASP A 245 -8.83 -5.57 12.19
C ASP A 245 -9.15 -5.29 10.72
N LEU A 246 -9.53 -6.33 9.99
CA LEU A 246 -9.93 -6.27 8.59
C LEU A 246 -11.28 -6.98 8.36
N GLU A 247 -12.14 -7.01 9.38
CA GLU A 247 -13.50 -7.49 9.25
C GLU A 247 -14.32 -6.55 8.37
N GLY A 248 -14.72 -7.03 7.18
CA GLY A 248 -15.27 -6.21 6.10
C GLY A 248 -16.52 -5.42 6.48
N ARG A 249 -17.38 -5.98 7.35
CA ARG A 249 -18.66 -5.35 7.79
C ARG A 249 -18.47 -4.04 8.57
N HIS A 250 -17.31 -3.82 9.17
CA HIS A 250 -17.02 -2.63 9.96
C HIS A 250 -16.28 -1.54 9.19
N HIS A 251 -15.78 -1.90 8.00
CA HIS A 251 -15.08 -0.94 7.16
C HIS A 251 -16.04 -0.23 6.21
N VAL A 252 -15.94 1.10 6.18
CA VAL A 252 -16.77 1.98 5.36
C VAL A 252 -15.94 3.02 4.62
N GLY A 253 -16.57 3.65 3.61
CA GLY A 253 -15.92 4.61 2.74
C GLY A 253 -15.24 3.94 1.55
N GLU A 254 -14.83 4.76 0.58
CA GLU A 254 -14.15 4.31 -0.64
C GLU A 254 -12.87 5.11 -0.89
N GLY A 255 -11.93 4.47 -1.58
CA GLY A 255 -10.70 5.14 -2.02
C GLY A 255 -9.73 5.45 -0.88
N GLU A 256 -8.97 6.53 -1.04
CA GLU A 256 -7.87 6.92 -0.12
C GLU A 256 -8.34 7.24 1.31
N GLU A 257 -9.59 7.67 1.46
CA GLU A 257 -10.19 8.10 2.74
C GLU A 257 -11.12 7.04 3.34
N SER A 258 -11.01 5.77 2.92
CA SER A 258 -11.75 4.68 3.55
C SER A 258 -11.17 4.31 4.92
N THR A 259 -11.99 3.73 5.79
CA THR A 259 -11.51 3.20 7.08
C THR A 259 -10.44 2.12 6.90
N GLU A 260 -10.50 1.34 5.81
CA GLU A 260 -9.49 0.33 5.48
C GLU A 260 -8.12 0.98 5.26
N GLU A 261 -8.04 2.00 4.39
CA GLU A 261 -6.78 2.68 4.06
C GLU A 261 -6.19 3.39 5.28
N VAL A 262 -7.04 4.06 6.06
CA VAL A 262 -6.61 4.75 7.28
C VAL A 262 -6.15 3.77 8.36
N ALA A 263 -6.85 2.65 8.56
CA ALA A 263 -6.46 1.62 9.52
C ALA A 263 -5.09 1.00 9.18
N VAL A 264 -4.86 0.71 7.90
CA VAL A 264 -3.56 0.18 7.44
C VAL A 264 -2.46 1.23 7.58
N SER A 265 -2.73 2.50 7.28
CA SER A 265 -1.79 3.60 7.48
C SER A 265 -1.42 3.80 8.95
N LEU A 266 -2.38 3.69 9.86
CA LEU A 266 -2.18 3.70 11.32
C LEU A 266 -1.28 2.53 11.77
N ALA A 267 -1.59 1.30 11.34
CA ALA A 267 -0.79 0.13 11.67
C ALA A 267 0.65 0.27 11.16
N ALA A 268 0.83 0.72 9.91
CA ALA A 268 2.15 0.97 9.32
C ALA A 268 2.95 2.03 10.09
N SER A 269 2.28 3.13 10.51
CA SER A 269 2.90 4.22 11.28
C SER A 269 3.33 3.77 12.68
N ILE A 270 2.49 2.98 13.36
CA ILE A 270 2.78 2.43 14.68
C ILE A 270 3.97 1.44 14.60
N CYS A 271 3.96 0.54 13.61
CA CYS A 271 5.07 -0.37 13.36
C CYS A 271 6.37 0.41 13.10
N ARG A 272 6.33 1.45 12.24
CA ARG A 272 7.46 2.32 11.94
C ARG A 272 8.03 2.97 13.19
N TYR A 273 7.17 3.56 14.01
CA TYR A 273 7.55 4.24 15.24
C TYR A 273 8.35 3.34 16.18
N PHE A 274 7.87 2.12 16.43
CA PHE A 274 8.55 1.21 17.34
C PHE A 274 9.81 0.59 16.73
N ILE A 275 9.85 0.31 15.45
CA ILE A 275 11.06 -0.15 14.75
C ILE A 275 12.15 0.92 14.77
N GLN A 276 11.80 2.21 14.61
CA GLN A 276 12.76 3.31 14.74
C GLN A 276 13.35 3.42 16.14
N GLN A 277 12.60 3.02 17.16
CA GLN A 277 13.09 2.91 18.55
C GLN A 277 13.84 1.61 18.84
N ASN A 278 14.17 0.83 17.79
CA ASN A 278 14.84 -0.46 17.91
C ASN A 278 14.09 -1.48 18.79
N ARG A 279 12.73 -1.41 18.80
CA ARG A 279 11.87 -2.35 19.51
C ARG A 279 11.55 -3.56 18.62
N THR A 280 11.23 -4.66 19.27
CA THR A 280 10.74 -5.88 18.62
C THR A 280 9.25 -5.71 18.30
N VAL A 281 8.87 -5.78 17.03
CA VAL A 281 7.51 -5.53 16.57
C VAL A 281 7.00 -6.71 15.77
N GLY A 282 5.85 -7.25 16.14
CA GLY A 282 5.07 -8.21 15.36
C GLY A 282 3.81 -7.54 14.79
N LEU A 283 3.35 -8.06 13.68
CA LEU A 283 2.12 -7.62 13.04
C LEU A 283 1.17 -8.80 12.85
N MET A 284 -0.09 -8.62 13.23
CA MET A 284 -1.17 -9.55 12.92
C MET A 284 -2.24 -8.83 12.11
N THR A 285 -2.62 -9.40 10.98
CA THR A 285 -3.74 -8.92 10.17
C THR A 285 -4.74 -10.06 9.99
N PHE A 286 -6.00 -9.76 10.22
CA PHE A 286 -7.06 -10.74 10.12
C PHE A 286 -8.09 -10.27 9.09
N GLY A 287 -7.94 -10.77 7.87
CA GLY A 287 -8.83 -10.60 6.74
C GLY A 287 -9.47 -11.94 6.36
N GLN A 288 -9.33 -12.39 5.12
CA GLN A 288 -9.73 -13.73 4.73
C GLN A 288 -8.93 -14.81 5.48
N ASP A 289 -7.62 -14.54 5.63
CA ASP A 289 -6.69 -15.41 6.33
C ASP A 289 -5.96 -14.62 7.42
N LEU A 290 -5.60 -15.32 8.50
CA LEU A 290 -4.68 -14.80 9.50
C LEU A 290 -3.28 -14.72 8.90
N ARG A 291 -2.70 -13.52 8.90
CA ARG A 291 -1.29 -13.31 8.59
C ARG A 291 -0.57 -12.81 9.81
N VAL A 292 0.52 -13.45 10.14
CA VAL A 292 1.35 -13.14 11.30
C VAL A 292 2.78 -12.92 10.85
N ASP A 293 3.27 -11.70 11.06
CA ASP A 293 4.67 -11.37 10.98
C ASP A 293 5.21 -11.43 12.42
N GLU A 294 6.00 -12.45 12.75
CA GLU A 294 6.54 -12.67 14.10
C GLU A 294 7.43 -11.50 14.54
N PRO A 295 7.48 -11.20 15.84
CA PRO A 295 8.23 -10.07 16.36
C PRO A 295 9.72 -10.12 16.02
N ASP A 296 10.20 -9.09 15.32
CA ASP A 296 11.59 -8.93 14.96
C ASP A 296 11.94 -7.42 14.92
N ARG A 297 13.19 -7.08 14.61
CA ARG A 297 13.71 -5.71 14.59
C ARG A 297 14.30 -5.34 13.23
N GLY A 298 14.48 -4.05 13.06
CA GLY A 298 15.22 -3.50 11.92
C GLY A 298 14.40 -3.26 10.67
N GLN A 299 15.03 -2.56 9.73
CA GLN A 299 14.36 -2.03 8.54
C GLN A 299 13.88 -3.13 7.58
N ASN A 300 14.59 -4.25 7.48
CA ASN A 300 14.18 -5.36 6.61
C ASN A 300 12.89 -6.01 7.13
N HIS A 301 12.71 -6.10 8.44
CA HIS A 301 11.49 -6.59 9.04
C HIS A 301 10.33 -5.63 8.79
N TYR A 302 10.56 -4.32 8.97
CA TYR A 302 9.56 -3.29 8.64
C TYR A 302 9.11 -3.37 7.18
N THR A 303 10.05 -3.60 6.25
CA THR A 303 9.71 -3.77 4.83
C THR A 303 8.80 -4.97 4.60
N ARG A 304 9.02 -6.11 5.27
CA ARG A 304 8.12 -7.28 5.20
C ARG A 304 6.72 -6.96 5.72
N MET A 305 6.63 -6.27 6.87
CA MET A 305 5.33 -5.82 7.39
C MET A 305 4.61 -4.87 6.42
N LEU A 306 5.34 -3.97 5.73
CA LEU A 306 4.75 -3.13 4.69
C LEU A 306 4.24 -3.94 3.50
N GLU A 307 4.93 -5.03 3.11
CA GLU A 307 4.49 -5.95 2.06
C GLU A 307 3.18 -6.66 2.47
N THR A 308 3.08 -7.13 3.72
CA THR A 308 1.86 -7.70 4.28
C THR A 308 0.73 -6.68 4.28
N LEU A 309 0.99 -5.46 4.76
CA LEU A 309 0.01 -4.38 4.82
C LEU A 309 -0.43 -3.87 3.42
N ALA A 310 0.47 -3.87 2.44
CA ALA A 310 0.13 -3.50 1.06
C ALA A 310 -0.90 -4.44 0.43
N MET A 311 -0.87 -5.71 0.80
CA MET A 311 -1.78 -6.74 0.30
C MET A 311 -3.03 -6.94 1.18
N ALA A 312 -3.03 -6.39 2.38
CA ALA A 312 -4.14 -6.51 3.33
C ALA A 312 -5.43 -5.91 2.76
N ARG A 313 -6.56 -6.63 2.89
CA ARG A 313 -7.89 -6.19 2.45
C ARG A 313 -8.93 -6.47 3.50
N ALA A 314 -9.85 -5.52 3.70
CA ALA A 314 -10.96 -5.65 4.63
C ALA A 314 -12.10 -6.49 4.03
N VAL A 315 -11.85 -7.78 3.88
CA VAL A 315 -12.79 -8.77 3.32
C VAL A 315 -13.00 -9.95 4.25
N GLY A 316 -12.56 -9.86 5.51
CA GLY A 316 -12.75 -10.88 6.54
C GLY A 316 -14.17 -10.93 7.06
N ASP A 317 -14.63 -12.12 7.45
CA ASP A 317 -15.96 -12.36 8.04
C ASP A 317 -15.88 -12.64 9.54
N ALA A 318 -14.69 -12.92 10.07
CA ALA A 318 -14.53 -13.29 11.46
C ALA A 318 -14.22 -12.09 12.36
N PRO A 319 -14.87 -12.01 13.55
CA PRO A 319 -14.67 -10.91 14.49
C PRO A 319 -13.24 -10.88 15.05
N ILE A 320 -12.70 -9.69 15.22
CA ILE A 320 -11.38 -9.50 15.84
C ILE A 320 -11.27 -10.08 17.25
N SER A 321 -12.38 -10.19 17.98
CA SER A 321 -12.43 -10.85 19.29
C SER A 321 -11.94 -12.30 19.25
N ASN A 322 -12.28 -13.03 18.17
CA ASN A 322 -11.84 -14.41 17.99
C ASN A 322 -10.33 -14.49 17.81
N LEU A 323 -9.77 -13.62 16.98
CA LEU A 323 -8.32 -13.52 16.79
C LEU A 323 -7.59 -13.27 18.11
N LEU A 324 -8.06 -12.27 18.88
CA LEU A 324 -7.44 -11.91 20.17
C LEU A 324 -7.50 -13.07 21.18
N LEU A 325 -8.57 -13.88 21.15
CA LEU A 325 -8.70 -15.06 22.01
C LEU A 325 -7.79 -16.21 21.57
N GLU A 326 -7.79 -16.56 20.28
CA GLU A 326 -7.01 -17.65 19.72
C GLU A 326 -5.50 -17.41 19.91
N GLU A 327 -5.05 -16.18 19.61
CA GLU A 327 -3.66 -15.79 19.70
C GLU A 327 -3.25 -15.30 21.09
N SER A 328 -4.17 -15.32 22.06
CA SER A 328 -3.91 -14.85 23.44
C SER A 328 -2.72 -15.53 24.13
N ARG A 329 -2.36 -16.74 23.69
CA ARG A 329 -1.20 -17.49 24.21
C ARG A 329 0.15 -16.86 23.84
N ARG A 330 0.20 -16.06 22.77
CA ARG A 330 1.40 -15.32 22.34
C ARG A 330 1.64 -14.08 23.19
N PHE A 331 0.58 -13.58 23.84
CA PHE A 331 0.65 -12.34 24.61
C PHE A 331 0.99 -12.63 26.08
N GLY A 332 2.24 -12.44 26.44
CA GLY A 332 2.73 -12.61 27.82
C GLY A 332 2.77 -11.28 28.61
N ARG A 333 3.16 -11.35 29.88
CA ARG A 333 3.25 -10.18 30.79
C ARG A 333 4.20 -9.06 30.32
N HIS A 334 5.12 -9.38 29.43
CA HIS A 334 6.07 -8.41 28.85
C HIS A 334 5.71 -8.01 27.42
N THR A 335 4.48 -8.31 27.01
CA THR A 335 3.98 -7.97 25.68
C THR A 335 3.14 -6.69 25.73
N THR A 336 3.26 -5.86 24.69
CA THR A 336 2.37 -4.74 24.45
C THR A 336 1.54 -5.06 23.21
N VAL A 337 0.23 -4.98 23.31
CA VAL A 337 -0.71 -5.22 22.20
C VAL A 337 -1.42 -3.91 21.85
N VAL A 338 -1.30 -3.49 20.60
CA VAL A 338 -1.98 -2.31 20.06
C VAL A 338 -2.97 -2.80 19.02
N VAL A 339 -4.25 -2.62 19.29
CA VAL A 339 -5.33 -3.03 18.37
C VAL A 339 -5.80 -1.82 17.58
N VAL A 340 -5.85 -1.95 16.26
CA VAL A 340 -6.41 -0.95 15.34
C VAL A 340 -7.68 -1.51 14.75
N SER A 341 -8.84 -0.92 15.07
CA SER A 341 -10.15 -1.45 14.66
C SER A 341 -11.18 -0.34 14.47
N PRO A 342 -12.04 -0.44 13.44
CA PRO A 342 -13.26 0.35 13.29
C PRO A 342 -14.47 -0.31 13.96
N SER A 343 -14.32 -1.51 14.55
CA SER A 343 -15.41 -2.34 15.04
C SER A 343 -16.11 -1.72 16.26
N THR A 344 -17.41 -1.72 16.22
CA THR A 344 -18.30 -1.33 17.33
C THR A 344 -18.80 -2.53 18.14
N ASP A 345 -18.35 -3.76 17.81
CA ASP A 345 -18.71 -4.97 18.55
C ASP A 345 -18.19 -4.89 20.00
N PRO A 346 -19.05 -5.06 21.02
CA PRO A 346 -18.63 -4.96 22.42
C PRO A 346 -17.73 -6.10 22.89
N GLN A 347 -17.59 -7.18 22.14
CA GLN A 347 -16.82 -8.36 22.57
C GLN A 347 -15.30 -8.14 22.52
N TRP A 348 -14.79 -7.45 21.51
CA TRP A 348 -13.34 -7.24 21.41
C TRP A 348 -12.79 -6.30 22.50
N PRO A 349 -13.48 -5.20 22.89
CA PRO A 349 -13.07 -4.43 24.06
C PRO A 349 -12.96 -5.28 25.34
N LEU A 350 -13.94 -6.12 25.60
CA LEU A 350 -13.92 -7.02 26.76
C LEU A 350 -12.76 -8.03 26.70
N THR A 351 -12.48 -8.56 25.51
CA THR A 351 -11.33 -9.44 25.30
C THR A 351 -10.02 -8.71 25.58
N LEU A 352 -9.88 -7.48 25.12
CA LEU A 352 -8.69 -6.65 25.34
C LEU A 352 -8.51 -6.33 26.84
N ILE A 353 -9.59 -6.03 27.55
CA ILE A 353 -9.59 -5.83 29.02
C ILE A 353 -9.12 -7.12 29.71
N SER A 354 -9.60 -8.28 29.29
CA SER A 354 -9.19 -9.56 29.87
C SER A 354 -7.68 -9.83 29.68
N LEU A 355 -7.09 -9.41 28.55
CA LEU A 355 -5.64 -9.46 28.36
C LEU A 355 -4.90 -8.51 29.31
N SER A 356 -5.44 -7.31 29.52
CA SER A 356 -4.89 -6.34 30.48
C SER A 356 -4.85 -6.90 31.91
N THR A 357 -5.91 -7.57 32.38
CA THR A 357 -5.95 -8.19 33.71
C THR A 357 -4.93 -9.33 33.86
N ARG A 358 -4.49 -9.94 32.76
CA ARG A 358 -3.43 -10.97 32.73
C ARG A 358 -2.01 -10.36 32.72
N GLY A 359 -1.90 -9.03 32.75
CA GLY A 359 -0.64 -8.29 32.78
C GLY A 359 -0.05 -7.97 31.40
N VAL A 360 -0.81 -8.12 30.33
CA VAL A 360 -0.45 -7.64 28.99
C VAL A 360 -0.71 -6.14 28.94
N LYS A 361 0.22 -5.35 28.41
CA LYS A 361 -0.02 -3.94 28.14
C LYS A 361 -0.90 -3.80 26.91
N VAL A 362 -1.98 -3.08 26.98
CA VAL A 362 -2.94 -2.95 25.89
C VAL A 362 -3.21 -1.50 25.55
N ALA A 363 -3.35 -1.22 24.26
CA ALA A 363 -3.87 0.04 23.76
C ALA A 363 -4.81 -0.22 22.59
N ALA A 364 -5.77 0.65 22.40
CA ALA A 364 -6.71 0.60 21.28
C ALA A 364 -6.59 1.87 20.45
N VAL A 365 -6.64 1.72 19.12
CA VAL A 365 -6.82 2.79 18.16
C VAL A 365 -8.16 2.53 17.49
N LEU A 366 -9.17 3.27 17.93
CA LEU A 366 -10.56 3.12 17.48
C LEU A 366 -10.83 4.13 16.36
N LEU A 367 -11.15 3.62 15.16
CA LEU A 367 -11.58 4.48 14.07
C LEU A 367 -13.08 4.78 14.23
N GLU A 368 -13.44 6.06 14.19
CA GLU A 368 -14.84 6.48 14.22
C GLU A 368 -15.48 6.29 12.83
N ALA A 369 -15.87 5.06 12.51
CA ALA A 369 -16.37 4.64 11.21
C ALA A 369 -17.55 5.50 10.72
N ASN A 370 -18.40 6.00 11.64
CA ASN A 370 -19.50 6.90 11.34
C ASN A 370 -19.08 8.25 10.76
N THR A 371 -17.81 8.63 10.87
CA THR A 371 -17.29 9.85 10.22
C THR A 371 -16.87 9.60 8.76
N PHE A 372 -16.69 8.33 8.37
CA PHE A 372 -16.26 7.91 7.02
C PHE A 372 -17.46 7.55 6.13
N GLY A 373 -18.59 7.13 6.72
CA GLY A 373 -19.78 6.73 6.01
C GLY A 373 -20.90 6.30 6.97
N GLU A 374 -21.89 5.59 6.46
CA GLU A 374 -22.96 5.04 7.30
C GLU A 374 -22.43 3.88 8.14
N ALA A 375 -22.28 4.11 9.43
CA ALA A 375 -21.83 3.12 10.41
C ALA A 375 -22.39 3.44 11.80
N PRO A 376 -22.49 2.45 12.70
CA PRO A 376 -22.87 2.67 14.09
C PRO A 376 -21.87 3.58 14.82
N SER A 377 -22.35 4.25 15.88
CA SER A 377 -21.49 5.07 16.73
C SER A 377 -20.50 4.20 17.53
N PRO A 378 -19.22 4.57 17.64
CA PRO A 378 -18.23 3.84 18.41
C PRO A 378 -18.29 4.10 19.92
N LEU A 379 -19.25 4.90 20.41
CA LEU A 379 -19.32 5.35 21.81
C LEU A 379 -19.40 4.20 22.82
N ASP A 380 -20.13 3.13 22.51
CA ASP A 380 -20.27 1.97 23.40
C ASP A 380 -18.94 1.21 23.52
N ALA A 381 -18.25 1.00 22.41
CA ALA A 381 -16.91 0.37 22.40
C ALA A 381 -15.89 1.25 23.13
N TYR A 382 -15.92 2.57 22.90
CA TYR A 382 -15.07 3.52 23.62
C TYR A 382 -15.35 3.52 25.13
N GLY A 383 -16.64 3.59 25.54
CA GLY A 383 -17.03 3.55 26.95
C GLY A 383 -16.58 2.26 27.65
N THR A 384 -16.68 1.12 26.96
CA THR A 384 -16.21 -0.17 27.49
C THR A 384 -14.70 -0.17 27.67
N LEU A 385 -13.92 0.28 26.67
CA LEU A 385 -12.46 0.37 26.76
C LEU A 385 -12.03 1.32 27.89
N ALA A 386 -12.63 2.49 27.99
CA ALA A 386 -12.33 3.49 29.03
C ALA A 386 -12.65 2.98 30.43
N SER A 387 -13.80 2.30 30.62
CA SER A 387 -14.16 1.72 31.92
C SER A 387 -13.23 0.59 32.35
N GLY A 388 -12.66 -0.14 31.38
CA GLY A 388 -11.65 -1.17 31.59
C GLY A 388 -10.22 -0.65 31.77
N GLY A 389 -10.03 0.68 31.72
CA GLY A 389 -8.70 1.30 31.86
C GLY A 389 -7.77 1.06 30.67
N VAL A 390 -8.33 0.74 29.49
CA VAL A 390 -7.58 0.59 28.25
C VAL A 390 -7.32 1.95 27.63
N TYR A 391 -6.06 2.26 27.37
CA TYR A 391 -5.71 3.51 26.71
C TYR A 391 -6.20 3.50 25.25
N THR A 392 -7.06 4.48 24.91
CA THR A 392 -7.76 4.48 23.63
C THR A 392 -7.55 5.79 22.91
N PHE A 393 -7.03 5.68 21.68
CA PHE A 393 -6.98 6.77 20.72
C PHE A 393 -8.21 6.68 19.81
N THR A 394 -8.84 7.81 19.51
CA THR A 394 -9.93 7.88 18.54
C THR A 394 -9.48 8.63 17.30
N VAL A 395 -9.75 8.08 16.12
CA VAL A 395 -9.36 8.65 14.83
C VAL A 395 -10.58 8.86 13.96
N LYS A 396 -10.77 10.09 13.48
CA LYS A 396 -11.87 10.51 12.59
C LYS A 396 -11.37 10.64 11.15
N LYS A 397 -12.31 10.72 10.23
CA LYS A 397 -12.02 11.06 8.84
C LYS A 397 -11.28 12.41 8.77
N ALA A 398 -10.25 12.47 7.92
CA ALA A 398 -9.40 13.65 7.71
C ALA A 398 -8.52 14.08 8.91
N ASP A 399 -8.49 13.31 9.99
CA ASP A 399 -7.54 13.56 11.07
C ASP A 399 -6.10 13.36 10.59
N ASP A 400 -5.20 14.18 11.11
CA ASP A 400 -3.76 13.98 10.96
C ASP A 400 -3.31 12.87 11.93
N ILE A 401 -3.00 11.71 11.38
CA ILE A 401 -2.56 10.52 12.14
C ILE A 401 -1.42 10.86 13.09
N GLY A 402 -0.41 11.63 12.61
CA GLY A 402 0.75 12.01 13.42
C GLY A 402 0.35 12.84 14.63
N ARG A 403 -0.59 13.76 14.47
CA ARG A 403 -1.06 14.65 15.54
C ARG A 403 -1.95 13.91 16.54
N VAL A 404 -2.93 13.13 16.07
CA VAL A 404 -3.89 12.43 16.92
C VAL A 404 -3.20 11.41 17.82
N LEU A 405 -2.30 10.60 17.26
CA LEU A 405 -1.58 9.60 18.04
C LEU A 405 -0.50 10.21 18.97
N SER A 406 -0.10 11.47 18.74
CA SER A 406 0.85 12.19 19.62
C SER A 406 0.16 12.98 20.73
N ALA A 407 -1.10 13.38 20.56
CA ALA A 407 -1.83 14.24 21.50
C ALA A 407 -2.12 13.59 22.87
N GLY A 408 -2.15 12.26 22.94
CA GLY A 408 -2.34 11.54 24.20
C GLY A 408 -1.26 11.81 25.27
N VAL A 409 -0.07 12.22 24.85
CA VAL A 409 1.05 12.55 25.76
C VAL A 409 0.88 13.93 26.41
N ASP A 410 0.30 14.87 25.67
CA ASP A 410 0.14 16.25 26.18
C ASP A 410 -0.96 16.31 27.25
N THR A 411 -2.03 15.57 27.10
CA THR A 411 -3.12 15.49 28.08
C THR A 411 -2.66 14.86 29.41
N GLU A 412 -1.82 13.84 29.39
CA GLU A 412 -1.24 13.26 30.60
C GLU A 412 -0.21 14.18 31.28
N ARG A 413 0.62 14.88 30.50
CA ARG A 413 1.57 15.87 31.04
C ARG A 413 0.84 17.03 31.69
N GLU A 414 -0.29 17.46 31.12
CA GLU A 414 -1.12 18.52 31.66
C GLU A 414 -1.86 18.07 32.91
N SER A 415 -2.42 16.85 32.92
CA SER A 415 -3.03 16.22 34.10
C SER A 415 -2.01 15.97 35.22
N ALA A 416 -0.81 15.51 34.89
CA ALA A 416 0.27 15.32 35.86
C ALA A 416 0.79 16.65 36.42
N ARG A 417 0.82 17.73 35.63
CA ARG A 417 1.14 19.08 36.10
C ARG A 417 0.06 19.62 37.04
N MET A 418 -1.22 19.47 36.70
CA MET A 418 -2.34 19.89 37.57
C MET A 418 -2.37 19.09 38.88
N ALA A 419 -2.02 17.81 38.86
CA ALA A 419 -1.90 16.96 40.06
C ALA A 419 -0.66 17.25 40.89
N ALA A 420 0.38 17.86 40.31
CA ALA A 420 1.63 18.20 40.99
C ALA A 420 1.66 19.63 41.56
N GLU A 421 0.69 20.49 41.20
CA GLU A 421 0.51 21.81 41.87
C GLU A 421 -0.15 21.57 43.24
N PRO A 422 0.58 21.72 44.37
CA PRO A 422 -0.02 21.65 45.67
C PRO A 422 -0.94 22.85 45.80
N GLY A 423 -2.21 22.57 46.12
CA GLY A 423 -3.24 23.58 46.33
C GLY A 423 -2.72 24.74 47.17
N GLY A 424 -2.47 25.85 46.51
CA GLY A 424 -2.14 27.12 47.13
C GLY A 424 -3.36 27.64 47.88
N GLY A 425 -3.62 27.08 49.03
CA GLY A 425 -4.49 27.70 50.02
C GLY A 425 -3.79 28.94 50.52
N LYS A 426 -4.34 30.11 50.22
CA LYS A 426 -4.04 31.33 50.93
C LYS A 426 -4.98 31.46 52.13
N PRO A 427 -4.49 32.00 53.22
CA PRO A 427 -5.23 32.14 54.48
C PRO A 427 -6.38 33.14 54.41
#